data_dbbe6099a2260e532156b110eae079cd
#
_entry.id   dbbe6099a2260e532156b110eae079cd
#
_cell.length_a   1.000
_cell.length_b   1.000
_cell.length_c   1.000
_cell.angle_alpha   90.00
_cell.angle_beta   90.00
_cell.angle_gamma   90.00
#
_symmetry.space_group_name_H-M   'P 1'
#
loop_
_entity.id
_entity.type
_entity.pdbx_description
1 polymer ?
#
loop_
_entity_poly.entity_id
_entity_poly.type
_entity_poly.pdbx_seq_one_letter_code
_entity_poly.pdbx_strand_id
1 'polypeptide(L)'
;MHLIRSLWVVAAGLLVAGAAQAQTTGLDLAKNKACMACHQVDAKRVGPPLASVAERYAGQGPAMVDYLAGKIRGGGRGAWGAVPMPAQTHVSPEDARLLAEWILSLAPPK
;
A
#
# COMPACT_ATOMS: atom_id res chain seq x y z
N MET A 1 -0.48 -43.50 -49.54
CA MET A 1 0.32 -42.45 -48.95
C MET A 1 -0.61 -41.56 -48.09
N HIS A 2 -0.54 -41.71 -46.84
CA HIS A 2 -1.35 -40.89 -45.91
C HIS A 2 -0.44 -40.01 -45.11
N LEU A 3 -0.53 -38.71 -45.36
CA LEU A 3 0.14 -37.66 -44.58
C LEU A 3 -0.68 -37.38 -43.32
N ILE A 4 -0.19 -37.86 -42.20
CA ILE A 4 -0.75 -37.53 -40.92
C ILE A 4 -0.19 -36.14 -40.51
N ARG A 5 -1.02 -35.12 -40.59
CA ARG A 5 -0.71 -33.82 -40.06
C ARG A 5 -1.00 -33.83 -38.57
N SER A 6 0.04 -33.93 -37.78
CA SER A 6 -0.05 -33.72 -36.32
C SER A 6 -0.24 -32.24 -36.04
N LEU A 7 -1.43 -31.86 -35.62
CA LEU A 7 -1.72 -30.56 -35.08
C LEU A 7 -1.18 -30.49 -33.65
N TRP A 8 -0.10 -29.76 -33.49
CA TRP A 8 0.39 -29.39 -32.16
C TRP A 8 -0.47 -28.23 -31.64
N VAL A 9 -1.34 -28.53 -30.72
CA VAL A 9 -2.06 -27.50 -29.95
C VAL A 9 -1.12 -27.01 -28.87
N VAL A 10 -0.56 -25.83 -29.08
CA VAL A 10 0.18 -25.13 -28.04
C VAL A 10 -0.85 -24.48 -27.12
N ALA A 11 -1.09 -25.12 -26.00
CA ALA A 11 -1.86 -24.51 -24.93
C ALA A 11 -1.00 -23.39 -24.30
N ALA A 12 -1.30 -22.15 -24.65
CA ALA A 12 -0.72 -21.00 -23.98
C ALA A 12 -1.30 -20.92 -22.57
N GLY A 13 -0.51 -21.34 -21.57
CA GLY A 13 -0.85 -21.13 -20.16
C GLY A 13 -0.79 -19.66 -19.82
N LEU A 14 -1.93 -19.06 -19.55
CA LEU A 14 -2.02 -17.71 -19.00
C LEU A 14 -1.56 -17.77 -17.54
N LEU A 15 -0.36 -17.24 -17.28
CA LEU A 15 0.13 -17.02 -15.92
C LEU A 15 -0.58 -15.78 -15.33
N VAL A 16 -1.51 -16.03 -14.42
CA VAL A 16 -2.14 -14.95 -13.65
C VAL A 16 -1.28 -14.66 -12.42
N ALA A 17 -0.37 -13.70 -12.54
CA ALA A 17 0.47 -13.24 -11.43
C ALA A 17 -0.01 -11.86 -10.95
N GLY A 18 -1.16 -11.78 -10.24
CA GLY A 18 -1.75 -10.49 -9.92
C GLY A 18 -1.73 -10.08 -8.45
N ALA A 19 -1.99 -11.00 -7.51
CA ALA A 19 -2.29 -10.62 -6.13
C ALA A 19 -1.05 -10.42 -5.23
N ALA A 20 0.02 -11.17 -5.44
CA ALA A 20 1.24 -11.05 -4.62
C ALA A 20 2.06 -9.78 -4.93
N GLN A 21 1.94 -9.23 -6.14
CA GLN A 21 2.68 -8.03 -6.55
C GLN A 21 2.13 -6.74 -5.95
N ALA A 22 0.83 -6.67 -5.61
CA ALA A 22 0.20 -5.47 -5.06
C ALA A 22 0.71 -5.14 -3.66
N GLN A 23 0.93 -6.15 -2.79
CA GLN A 23 1.46 -5.93 -1.44
C GLN A 23 2.93 -5.52 -1.46
N THR A 24 3.74 -6.15 -2.31
CA THR A 24 5.14 -5.78 -2.52
C THR A 24 5.25 -4.35 -3.05
N THR A 25 4.35 -3.96 -3.97
CA THR A 25 4.31 -2.62 -4.55
C THR A 25 4.02 -1.54 -3.51
N GLY A 26 3.13 -1.81 -2.53
CA GLY A 26 2.81 -0.85 -1.47
C GLY A 26 4.00 -0.55 -0.57
N LEU A 27 4.70 -1.58 -0.11
CA LEU A 27 5.91 -1.42 0.70
C LEU A 27 7.04 -0.76 -0.10
N ASP A 28 7.23 -1.16 -1.34
CA ASP A 28 8.26 -0.57 -2.21
C ASP A 28 7.97 0.90 -2.48
N LEU A 29 6.73 1.27 -2.72
CA LEU A 29 6.32 2.65 -2.87
C LEU A 29 6.61 3.46 -1.59
N ALA A 30 6.28 2.91 -0.42
CA ALA A 30 6.57 3.55 0.87
C ALA A 30 8.07 3.78 1.07
N LYS A 31 8.90 2.81 0.73
CA LYS A 31 10.36 2.96 0.77
C LYS A 31 10.85 4.01 -0.23
N ASN A 32 10.34 3.98 -1.44
CA ASN A 32 10.71 4.91 -2.50
C ASN A 32 10.33 6.36 -2.13
N LYS A 33 9.22 6.55 -1.45
CA LYS A 33 8.76 7.89 -1.01
C LYS A 33 9.26 8.29 0.37
N ALA A 34 10.23 7.57 0.91
CA ALA A 34 10.89 7.86 2.19
C ALA A 34 9.98 7.77 3.43
N CYS A 35 8.85 7.10 3.35
CA CYS A 35 7.95 6.90 4.50
C CYS A 35 8.66 6.14 5.62
N MET A 36 9.53 5.18 5.26
CA MET A 36 10.22 4.34 6.23
C MET A 36 11.39 5.05 6.93
N ALA A 37 11.66 6.29 6.61
CA ALA A 37 12.57 7.13 7.40
C ALA A 37 11.99 7.44 8.78
N CYS A 38 10.66 7.55 8.88
CA CYS A 38 9.96 7.89 10.12
C CYS A 38 8.98 6.82 10.59
N HIS A 39 8.63 5.87 9.75
CA HIS A 39 7.69 4.80 10.08
C HIS A 39 8.32 3.42 9.94
N GLN A 40 7.82 2.48 10.74
CA GLN A 40 7.97 1.04 10.53
C GLN A 40 6.57 0.42 10.46
N VAL A 41 6.48 -0.80 9.97
CA VAL A 41 5.18 -1.49 9.91
C VAL A 41 4.68 -1.85 11.31
N ASP A 42 5.52 -2.47 12.13
CA ASP A 42 5.12 -3.06 13.41
C ASP A 42 5.73 -2.39 14.65
N ALA A 43 6.53 -1.37 14.47
CA ALA A 43 7.19 -0.71 15.59
C ALA A 43 7.14 0.81 15.45
N LYS A 44 7.12 1.50 16.58
CA LYS A 44 7.26 2.95 16.62
C LYS A 44 8.69 3.34 16.24
N ARG A 45 8.80 4.37 15.43
CA ARG A 45 10.05 5.06 15.12
C ARG A 45 9.91 6.53 15.51
N VAL A 46 9.92 7.44 14.57
CA VAL A 46 9.50 8.83 14.79
C VAL A 46 7.98 8.92 14.78
N GLY A 47 7.36 8.30 13.78
CA GLY A 47 5.92 8.19 13.67
C GLY A 47 5.39 6.85 14.21
N PRO A 48 4.06 6.70 14.22
CA PRO A 48 3.43 5.47 14.68
C PRO A 48 3.74 4.29 13.75
N PRO A 49 3.64 3.04 14.27
CA PRO A 49 3.63 1.87 13.42
C PRO A 49 2.50 1.95 12.39
N LEU A 50 2.79 1.63 11.15
CA LEU A 50 1.75 1.70 10.10
C LEU A 50 0.63 0.69 10.35
N ALA A 51 0.94 -0.45 10.96
CA ALA A 51 -0.08 -1.41 11.39
C ALA A 51 -1.03 -0.82 12.45
N SER A 52 -0.53 0.04 13.33
CA SER A 52 -1.37 0.74 14.33
C SER A 52 -2.28 1.77 13.67
N VAL A 53 -1.81 2.45 12.64
CA VAL A 53 -2.65 3.34 11.83
C VAL A 53 -3.78 2.56 11.18
N ALA A 54 -3.45 1.42 10.56
CA ALA A 54 -4.43 0.52 9.98
C ALA A 54 -5.47 0.05 11.00
N GLU A 55 -5.01 -0.37 12.18
CA GLU A 55 -5.89 -0.85 13.26
C GLU A 55 -6.88 0.22 13.70
N ARG A 56 -6.44 1.48 13.79
CA ARG A 56 -7.31 2.61 14.18
C ARG A 56 -8.37 2.91 13.14
N TYR A 57 -8.04 2.87 11.85
CA TYR A 57 -8.90 3.40 10.80
C TYR A 57 -9.51 2.36 9.88
N ALA A 58 -9.01 1.13 9.83
CA ALA A 58 -9.61 0.08 9.03
C ALA A 58 -11.02 -0.25 9.52
N GLY A 59 -11.93 -0.49 8.58
CA GLY A 59 -13.33 -0.77 8.90
C GLY A 59 -14.20 0.46 9.12
N GLN A 60 -13.64 1.67 9.02
CA GLN A 60 -14.42 2.91 9.13
C GLN A 60 -14.94 3.42 7.77
N GLY A 61 -14.82 2.61 6.74
CA GLY A 61 -15.36 2.90 5.43
C GLY A 61 -14.33 3.47 4.44
N PRO A 62 -14.75 3.62 3.17
CA PRO A 62 -13.83 4.02 2.08
C PRO A 62 -13.30 5.44 2.20
N ALA A 63 -13.97 6.30 2.97
CA ALA A 63 -13.49 7.66 3.21
C ALA A 63 -12.13 7.72 3.91
N MET A 64 -11.71 6.64 4.57
CA MET A 64 -10.40 6.59 5.24
C MET A 64 -9.23 6.57 4.26
N VAL A 65 -9.42 6.08 3.05
CA VAL A 65 -8.39 6.17 2.01
C VAL A 65 -8.08 7.64 1.72
N ASP A 66 -9.08 8.45 1.47
CA ASP A 66 -8.91 9.88 1.19
C ASP A 66 -8.39 10.64 2.41
N TYR A 67 -8.85 10.29 3.60
CA TYR A 67 -8.37 10.87 4.85
C TYR A 67 -6.86 10.64 5.03
N LEU A 68 -6.39 9.40 4.91
CA LEU A 68 -4.98 9.08 5.06
C LEU A 68 -4.13 9.65 3.92
N ALA A 69 -4.63 9.62 2.70
CA ALA A 69 -3.95 10.25 1.57
C ALA A 69 -3.76 11.75 1.80
N GLY A 70 -4.76 12.43 2.36
CA GLY A 70 -4.68 13.84 2.76
C GLY A 70 -3.64 14.07 3.85
N LYS A 71 -3.53 13.19 4.83
CA LYS A 71 -2.52 13.26 5.88
C LYS A 71 -1.10 13.04 5.37
N ILE A 72 -0.93 12.18 4.40
CA ILE A 72 0.37 11.98 3.75
C ILE A 72 0.80 13.27 3.04
N ARG A 73 -0.06 13.84 2.23
CA ARG A 73 0.29 15.01 1.42
C ARG A 73 0.29 16.31 2.20
N GLY A 74 -0.61 16.48 3.14
CA GLY A 74 -0.78 17.71 3.92
C GLY A 74 -0.09 17.71 5.28
N GLY A 75 0.35 16.54 5.75
CA GLY A 75 0.88 16.39 7.09
C GLY A 75 -0.21 16.47 8.18
N GLY A 76 0.21 16.46 9.43
CA GLY A 76 -0.70 16.55 10.55
C GLY A 76 0.01 16.57 11.88
N ARG A 77 -0.74 16.91 12.94
CA ARG A 77 -0.23 16.91 14.32
C ARG A 77 -1.33 16.51 15.29
N GLY A 78 -0.93 15.98 16.41
CA GLY A 78 -1.82 15.70 17.53
C GLY A 78 -2.53 14.36 17.50
N ALA A 79 -2.79 13.78 16.32
CA ALA A 79 -3.50 12.50 16.22
C ALA A 79 -2.73 11.33 16.84
N TRP A 80 -1.41 11.37 16.80
CA TRP A 80 -0.50 10.33 17.28
C TRP A 80 0.54 10.84 18.27
N GLY A 81 0.29 11.97 18.90
CA GLY A 81 1.17 12.59 19.88
C GLY A 81 1.67 13.95 19.44
N ALA A 82 2.72 14.43 20.14
CA ALA A 82 3.21 15.79 19.98
C ALA A 82 4.07 16.00 18.73
N VAL A 83 4.69 14.95 18.21
CA VAL A 83 5.57 15.06 17.03
C VAL A 83 4.70 15.19 15.78
N PRO A 84 4.83 16.31 15.02
CA PRO A 84 4.06 16.47 13.80
C PRO A 84 4.62 15.60 12.68
N MET A 85 3.75 15.14 11.80
CA MET A 85 4.13 14.54 10.52
C MET A 85 4.24 15.68 9.49
N PRO A 86 5.41 15.88 8.89
CA PRO A 86 5.55 16.88 7.84
C PRO A 86 4.73 16.51 6.60
N ALA A 87 4.27 17.51 5.87
CA ALA A 87 3.64 17.31 4.58
C ALA A 87 4.61 16.64 3.59
N GLN A 88 4.19 15.56 2.97
CA GLN A 88 4.98 14.83 1.99
C GLN A 88 4.66 15.35 0.58
N THR A 89 5.16 16.55 0.27
CA THR A 89 4.81 17.26 -0.96
C THR A 89 5.34 16.60 -2.23
N HIS A 90 6.31 15.70 -2.10
CA HIS A 90 6.87 14.91 -3.20
C HIS A 90 6.02 13.69 -3.57
N VAL A 91 4.97 13.40 -2.79
CA VAL A 91 4.04 12.29 -3.05
C VAL A 91 2.87 12.81 -3.87
N SER A 92 2.63 12.23 -5.05
CA SER A 92 1.49 12.58 -5.88
C SER A 92 0.16 12.18 -5.22
N PRO A 93 -0.99 12.78 -5.62
CA PRO A 93 -2.29 12.34 -5.13
C PRO A 93 -2.56 10.85 -5.36
N GLU A 94 -2.15 10.32 -6.49
CA GLU A 94 -2.32 8.92 -6.85
C GLU A 94 -1.48 8.00 -5.98
N ASP A 95 -0.21 8.34 -5.77
CA ASP A 95 0.69 7.58 -4.91
C ASP A 95 0.25 7.66 -3.44
N ALA A 96 -0.22 8.80 -2.98
CA ALA A 96 -0.77 8.94 -1.63
C ALA A 96 -1.97 8.02 -1.42
N ARG A 97 -2.82 7.89 -2.43
CA ARG A 97 -3.97 7.00 -2.40
C ARG A 97 -3.55 5.53 -2.36
N LEU A 98 -2.59 5.13 -3.18
CA LEU A 98 -2.03 3.77 -3.16
C LEU A 98 -1.38 3.44 -1.82
N LEU A 99 -0.65 4.38 -1.24
CA LEU A 99 -0.06 4.23 0.09
C LEU A 99 -1.14 4.08 1.17
N ALA A 100 -2.18 4.89 1.12
CA ALA A 100 -3.29 4.82 2.06
C ALA A 100 -4.01 3.47 1.99
N GLU A 101 -4.29 2.98 0.80
CA GLU A 101 -4.89 1.66 0.58
C GLU A 101 -4.01 0.55 1.14
N TRP A 102 -2.72 0.60 0.88
CA TRP A 102 -1.77 -0.36 1.41
C TRP A 102 -1.71 -0.32 2.94
N ILE A 103 -1.60 0.87 3.54
CA ILE A 103 -1.58 1.02 5.00
C ILE A 103 -2.83 0.39 5.62
N LEU A 104 -4.01 0.70 5.10
CA LEU A 104 -5.26 0.13 5.61
C LEU A 104 -5.33 -1.39 5.48
N SER A 105 -4.65 -1.96 4.49
CA SER A 105 -4.55 -3.41 4.31
C SER A 105 -3.71 -4.12 5.36
N LEU A 106 -2.93 -3.38 6.15
CA LEU A 106 -2.07 -3.94 7.20
C LEU A 106 -2.84 -4.34 8.46
N ALA A 107 -4.10 -3.94 8.58
CA ALA A 107 -4.93 -4.36 9.70
C ALA A 107 -5.21 -5.86 9.62
N PRO A 108 -5.14 -6.60 10.77
CA PRO A 108 -5.52 -8.01 10.76
C PRO A 108 -7.02 -8.15 10.47
N PRO A 109 -7.44 -9.24 9.82
CA PRO A 109 -8.87 -9.51 9.62
C PRO A 109 -9.56 -9.66 10.96
N LYS A 110 -10.72 -9.04 11.06
CA LYS A 110 -11.58 -9.16 12.26
C LYS A 110 -12.45 -10.40 12.18
#